data_06a35afa072f66e2dd9747391369b99b
#
_entry.id   06a35afa072f66e2dd9747391369b99b
#
_cell.length_a   1.000
_cell.length_b   1.000
_cell.length_c   1.000
_cell.angle_alpha   90.00
_cell.angle_beta   90.00
_cell.angle_gamma   90.00
#
_symmetry.space_group_name_H-M   'P 1'
#
loop_
_entity.id
_entity.type
_entity.pdbx_description
1 polymer ?
#
loop_
_entity_poly.entity_id
_entity_poly.type
_entity_poly.pdbx_seq_one_letter_code
_entity_poly.pdbx_strand_id
1 'polypeptide(L)'
;MKIKIPNYLTIGRIIIVPIFVVTFYLPGFYGDVIPFALFVIASFTDFLDGLLARMYKEESKLGELLDPIADKIIVATALILLVMDGTIKNYEVIAAIIILTREILVSGLREFLAGGKIKLPVSNLAKAKTFLQMFAISALLTGETGNKIINFQDYNAQTIGIILLWLSAFLTLYTGYEYLRKGIDHAISEDEKN
;
A
#
# COMPACT_ATOMS: atom_id res chain seq x y z
N MET A 1 6.44 30.70 -0.59
CA MET A 1 5.73 29.55 -1.20
C MET A 1 4.77 29.01 -0.14
N LYS A 2 3.44 29.20 -0.29
CA LYS A 2 2.45 28.67 0.67
C LYS A 2 2.30 27.19 0.37
N ILE A 3 2.79 26.33 1.26
CA ILE A 3 2.59 24.90 1.16
C ILE A 3 1.12 24.64 1.51
N LYS A 4 0.41 23.95 0.62
CA LYS A 4 -1.02 23.62 0.80
C LYS A 4 -1.18 22.48 1.81
N ILE A 5 -2.32 22.41 2.48
CA ILE A 5 -2.59 21.42 3.54
C ILE A 5 -2.33 19.98 3.10
N PRO A 6 -2.71 19.51 1.89
CA PRO A 6 -2.41 18.16 1.43
C PRO A 6 -0.92 17.83 1.42
N ASN A 7 -0.06 18.78 1.05
CA ASN A 7 1.39 18.54 1.01
C ASN A 7 2.00 18.25 2.39
N TYR A 8 1.45 18.85 3.45
CA TYR A 8 1.93 18.56 4.81
C TYR A 8 1.62 17.12 5.23
N LEU A 9 0.48 16.59 4.81
CA LEU A 9 0.08 15.23 5.13
C LEU A 9 0.95 14.21 4.38
N THR A 10 1.24 14.46 3.10
CA THR A 10 2.15 13.62 2.31
C THR A 10 3.58 13.61 2.87
N ILE A 11 4.12 14.80 3.21
CA ILE A 11 5.44 14.92 3.83
C ILE A 11 5.42 14.24 5.20
N GLY A 12 4.36 14.42 5.98
CA GLY A 12 4.16 13.74 7.26
C GLY A 12 4.23 12.22 7.14
N ARG A 13 3.60 11.64 6.10
CA ARG A 13 3.68 10.18 5.82
C ARG A 13 5.11 9.74 5.53
N ILE A 14 5.88 10.48 4.76
CA ILE A 14 7.29 10.15 4.49
C ILE A 14 8.12 10.18 5.78
N ILE A 15 7.85 11.14 6.67
CA ILE A 15 8.52 11.24 7.98
C ILE A 15 8.08 10.11 8.93
N ILE A 16 6.85 9.65 8.84
CA ILE A 16 6.35 8.51 9.64
C ILE A 16 7.12 7.23 9.32
N VAL A 17 7.59 7.02 8.09
CA VAL A 17 8.28 5.77 7.70
C VAL A 17 9.51 5.45 8.57
N PRO A 18 10.49 6.32 8.75
CA PRO A 18 11.62 6.03 9.62
C PRO A 18 11.20 5.84 11.10
N ILE A 19 10.18 6.57 11.56
CA ILE A 19 9.63 6.39 12.91
C ILE A 19 9.00 5.00 13.03
N PHE A 20 8.22 4.58 12.05
CA PHE A 20 7.62 3.26 11.96
C PHE A 20 8.67 2.15 12.04
N VAL A 21 9.78 2.28 11.29
CA VAL A 21 10.89 1.32 11.35
C VAL A 21 11.48 1.24 12.76
N VAL A 22 11.74 2.36 13.40
CA VAL A 22 12.32 2.40 14.77
C VAL A 22 11.36 1.77 15.79
N THR A 23 10.06 2.06 15.70
CA THR A 23 9.07 1.54 16.64
C THR A 23 8.84 0.05 16.51
N PHE A 24 9.14 -0.54 15.36
CA PHE A 24 9.06 -1.98 15.14
C PHE A 24 10.08 -2.78 15.99
N TYR A 25 11.16 -2.16 16.42
CA TYR A 25 12.17 -2.77 17.30
C TYR A 25 11.87 -2.61 18.79
N LEU A 26 10.74 -1.99 19.15
CA LEU A 26 10.33 -1.89 20.54
C LEU A 26 9.90 -3.28 21.08
N PRO A 27 10.21 -3.62 22.33
CA PRO A 27 9.86 -4.93 22.87
C PRO A 27 8.37 -5.03 23.26
N GLY A 28 7.81 -6.24 23.09
CA GLY A 28 6.51 -6.63 23.61
C GLY A 28 5.35 -5.77 23.09
N PHE A 29 4.41 -5.45 23.96
CA PHE A 29 3.18 -4.73 23.62
C PHE A 29 3.41 -3.45 22.79
N TYR A 30 4.43 -2.68 23.10
CA TYR A 30 4.73 -1.43 22.37
C TYR A 30 5.23 -1.70 20.96
N GLY A 31 5.98 -2.78 20.73
CA GLY A 31 6.43 -3.21 19.42
C GLY A 31 5.32 -3.71 18.50
N ASP A 32 4.21 -4.17 19.08
CA ASP A 32 3.01 -4.58 18.33
C ASP A 32 2.10 -3.38 18.06
N VAL A 33 1.79 -2.58 19.09
CA VAL A 33 0.72 -1.59 19.04
C VAL A 33 1.15 -0.30 18.34
N ILE A 34 2.39 0.19 18.57
CA ILE A 34 2.82 1.47 17.98
C ILE A 34 3.00 1.35 16.46
N PRO A 35 3.69 0.35 15.90
CA PRO A 35 3.75 0.18 14.44
C PRO A 35 2.37 -0.01 13.81
N PHE A 36 1.50 -0.81 14.41
CA PHE A 36 0.12 -0.97 13.97
C PHE A 36 -0.61 0.38 13.90
N ALA A 37 -0.56 1.16 14.98
CA ALA A 37 -1.23 2.47 15.04
C ALA A 37 -0.68 3.45 13.99
N LEU A 38 0.66 3.52 13.83
CA LEU A 38 1.30 4.37 12.84
C LEU A 38 0.92 3.98 11.41
N PHE A 39 0.88 2.69 11.11
CA PHE A 39 0.46 2.18 9.81
C PHE A 39 -1.00 2.51 9.51
N VAL A 40 -1.90 2.30 10.46
CA VAL A 40 -3.34 2.63 10.33
C VAL A 40 -3.53 4.13 10.16
N ILE A 41 -2.87 4.96 10.96
CA ILE A 41 -2.94 6.43 10.84
C ILE A 41 -2.43 6.89 9.48
N ALA A 42 -1.29 6.38 9.02
CA ALA A 42 -0.74 6.74 7.72
C ALA A 42 -1.66 6.31 6.57
N SER A 43 -2.24 5.11 6.64
CA SER A 43 -3.20 4.61 5.64
C SER A 43 -4.51 5.41 5.63
N PHE A 44 -4.98 5.82 6.81
CA PHE A 44 -6.20 6.63 6.94
C PHE A 44 -5.98 8.06 6.46
N THR A 45 -4.83 8.66 6.76
CA THR A 45 -4.48 10.01 6.28
C THR A 45 -4.35 10.03 4.76
N ASP A 46 -3.81 8.98 4.12
CA ASP A 46 -3.78 8.85 2.66
C ASP A 46 -5.18 8.87 2.04
N PHE A 47 -6.10 8.10 2.62
CA PHE A 47 -7.49 8.12 2.17
C PHE A 47 -8.14 9.49 2.32
N LEU A 48 -7.90 10.18 3.45
CA LEU A 48 -8.42 11.53 3.69
C LEU A 48 -7.83 12.55 2.73
N ASP A 49 -6.53 12.50 2.43
CA ASP A 49 -5.88 13.41 1.49
C ASP A 49 -6.48 13.32 0.10
N GLY A 50 -6.65 12.10 -0.40
CA GLY A 50 -7.31 11.88 -1.69
C GLY A 50 -8.76 12.38 -1.72
N LEU A 51 -9.45 12.38 -0.59
CA LEU A 51 -10.81 12.90 -0.47
C LEU A 51 -10.83 14.43 -0.41
N LEU A 52 -9.96 15.02 0.42
CA LEU A 52 -9.83 16.48 0.59
C LEU A 52 -9.33 17.17 -0.68
N ALA A 53 -8.33 16.62 -1.36
CA ALA A 53 -7.80 17.15 -2.61
C ALA A 53 -8.90 17.23 -3.69
N ARG A 54 -9.77 16.23 -3.78
CA ARG A 54 -10.93 16.22 -4.67
C ARG A 54 -11.99 17.26 -4.29
N MET A 55 -12.24 17.44 -3.00
CA MET A 55 -13.24 18.41 -2.50
C MET A 55 -12.80 19.86 -2.69
N TYR A 56 -11.54 20.16 -2.41
CA TYR A 56 -11.02 21.52 -2.44
C TYR A 56 -10.41 21.93 -3.80
N LYS A 57 -10.28 21.00 -4.75
CA LYS A 57 -9.62 21.22 -6.06
C LYS A 57 -8.22 21.84 -5.91
N GLU A 58 -7.54 21.54 -4.80
CA GLU A 58 -6.24 22.08 -4.46
C GLU A 58 -5.15 21.05 -4.68
N GLU A 59 -4.98 20.61 -5.93
CA GLU A 59 -3.85 19.76 -6.30
C GLU A 59 -2.57 20.62 -6.40
N SER A 60 -1.48 20.13 -5.86
CA SER A 60 -0.16 20.75 -6.02
C SER A 60 0.75 19.80 -6.78
N LYS A 61 1.63 20.35 -7.64
CA LYS A 61 2.61 19.54 -8.39
C LYS A 61 3.51 18.71 -7.48
N LEU A 62 3.80 19.21 -6.28
CA LEU A 62 4.61 18.48 -5.29
C LEU A 62 3.82 17.32 -4.68
N GLY A 63 2.54 17.49 -4.36
CA GLY A 63 1.67 16.42 -3.89
C GLY A 63 1.49 15.36 -4.97
N GLU A 64 1.16 15.76 -6.20
CA GLU A 64 1.02 14.85 -7.35
C GLU A 64 2.25 13.94 -7.55
N LEU A 65 3.46 14.47 -7.29
CA LEU A 65 4.71 13.69 -7.34
C LEU A 65 4.91 12.79 -6.11
N LEU A 66 4.66 13.32 -4.91
CA LEU A 66 5.03 12.64 -3.66
C LEU A 66 3.98 11.63 -3.18
N ASP A 67 2.70 11.85 -3.47
CA ASP A 67 1.62 10.97 -3.02
C ASP A 67 1.78 9.52 -3.48
N PRO A 68 2.06 9.23 -4.78
CA PRO A 68 2.26 7.86 -5.23
C PRO A 68 3.50 7.20 -4.61
N ILE A 69 4.48 7.99 -4.19
CA ILE A 69 5.71 7.51 -3.57
C ILE A 69 5.46 7.19 -2.10
N ALA A 70 4.85 8.11 -1.35
CA ALA A 70 4.57 7.98 0.08
C ALA A 70 3.69 6.76 0.39
N ASP A 71 2.62 6.56 -0.40
CA ASP A 71 1.71 5.42 -0.29
C ASP A 71 2.44 4.07 -0.43
N LYS A 72 3.37 3.96 -1.36
CA LYS A 72 4.09 2.71 -1.60
C LYS A 72 5.21 2.43 -0.62
N ILE A 73 5.91 3.47 -0.16
CA ILE A 73 7.03 3.30 0.77
C ILE A 73 6.54 2.69 2.09
N ILE A 74 5.42 3.12 2.65
CA ILE A 74 4.95 2.61 3.93
C ILE A 74 4.51 1.15 3.82
N VAL A 75 3.82 0.77 2.74
CA VAL A 75 3.41 -0.61 2.48
C VAL A 75 4.63 -1.51 2.25
N ALA A 76 5.59 -1.05 1.44
CA ALA A 76 6.82 -1.79 1.18
C ALA A 76 7.62 -2.01 2.47
N THR A 77 7.77 -0.96 3.28
CA THR A 77 8.48 -1.03 4.56
C THR A 77 7.78 -2.01 5.52
N ALA A 78 6.45 -1.95 5.63
CA ALA A 78 5.69 -2.86 6.49
C ALA A 78 5.89 -4.33 6.07
N LEU A 79 5.76 -4.64 4.77
CA LEU A 79 5.95 -6.01 4.27
C LEU A 79 7.39 -6.50 4.48
N ILE A 80 8.40 -5.66 4.26
CA ILE A 80 9.81 -6.02 4.50
C ILE A 80 10.05 -6.31 5.98
N LEU A 81 9.53 -5.48 6.89
CA LEU A 81 9.68 -5.69 8.33
C LEU A 81 8.97 -6.96 8.80
N LEU A 82 7.76 -7.25 8.31
CA LEU A 82 7.01 -8.46 8.62
C LEU A 82 7.67 -9.74 8.06
N VAL A 83 8.43 -9.64 6.97
CA VAL A 83 9.28 -10.74 6.48
C VAL A 83 10.53 -10.88 7.34
N MET A 84 11.14 -9.78 7.73
CA MET A 84 12.37 -9.74 8.52
C MET A 84 12.17 -10.37 9.92
N ASP A 85 11.05 -10.10 10.57
CA ASP A 85 10.75 -10.63 11.90
C ASP A 85 10.18 -12.07 11.89
N GLY A 86 9.88 -12.60 10.68
CA GLY A 86 9.36 -13.95 10.50
C GLY A 86 7.86 -14.10 10.73
N THR A 87 7.11 -12.99 10.83
CA THR A 87 5.64 -13.00 10.82
C THR A 87 5.12 -13.48 9.46
N ILE A 88 5.74 -13.03 8.36
CA ILE A 88 5.57 -13.55 7.00
C ILE A 88 6.78 -14.42 6.69
N LYS A 89 6.59 -15.75 6.57
CA LYS A 89 7.68 -16.71 6.38
C LYS A 89 7.36 -17.76 5.32
N ASN A 90 8.35 -18.55 4.94
CA ASN A 90 8.21 -19.65 4.00
C ASN A 90 7.51 -19.23 2.68
N TYR A 91 6.45 -19.91 2.29
CA TYR A 91 5.69 -19.63 1.06
C TYR A 91 4.89 -18.32 1.12
N GLU A 92 4.62 -17.78 2.31
CA GLU A 92 3.88 -16.54 2.49
C GLU A 92 4.67 -15.32 1.97
N VAL A 93 6.00 -15.42 1.95
CA VAL A 93 6.90 -14.41 1.37
C VAL A 93 6.60 -14.20 -0.13
N ILE A 94 6.13 -15.23 -0.83
CA ILE A 94 5.74 -15.12 -2.24
C ILE A 94 4.60 -14.12 -2.41
N ALA A 95 3.61 -14.14 -1.52
CA ALA A 95 2.49 -13.19 -1.55
C ALA A 95 2.98 -11.72 -1.37
N ALA A 96 3.91 -11.51 -0.44
CA ALA A 96 4.52 -10.19 -0.22
C ALA A 96 5.30 -9.71 -1.47
N ILE A 97 6.09 -10.59 -2.09
CA ILE A 97 6.84 -10.28 -3.32
C ILE A 97 5.88 -9.93 -4.46
N ILE A 98 4.81 -10.71 -4.68
CA ILE A 98 3.79 -10.45 -5.70
C ILE A 98 3.19 -9.06 -5.50
N ILE A 99 2.80 -8.72 -4.26
CA ILE A 99 2.20 -7.43 -3.96
C ILE A 99 3.19 -6.30 -4.28
N LEU A 100 4.42 -6.37 -3.78
CA LEU A 100 5.44 -5.33 -3.97
C LEU A 100 5.80 -5.14 -5.44
N THR A 101 6.08 -6.23 -6.15
CA THR A 101 6.45 -6.19 -7.56
C THR A 101 5.36 -5.54 -8.39
N ARG A 102 4.10 -5.93 -8.16
CA ARG A 102 2.97 -5.35 -8.89
C ARG A 102 2.74 -3.88 -8.51
N GLU A 103 2.87 -3.49 -7.24
CA GLU A 103 2.71 -2.09 -6.84
C GLU A 103 3.71 -1.19 -7.58
N ILE A 104 4.96 -1.60 -7.70
CA ILE A 104 5.98 -0.85 -8.41
C ILE A 104 5.67 -0.83 -9.91
N LEU A 105 5.38 -2.01 -10.50
CA LEU A 105 5.17 -2.16 -11.94
C LEU A 105 3.96 -1.37 -12.44
N VAL A 106 2.80 -1.51 -11.76
CA VAL A 106 1.58 -0.78 -12.17
C VAL A 106 1.70 0.72 -11.90
N SER A 107 2.45 1.12 -10.88
CA SER A 107 2.73 2.53 -10.65
C SER A 107 3.56 3.14 -11.78
N GLY A 108 4.67 2.49 -12.15
CA GLY A 108 5.50 2.95 -13.27
C GLY A 108 4.73 3.01 -14.59
N LEU A 109 3.89 1.98 -14.86
CA LEU A 109 3.04 1.97 -16.05
C LEU A 109 2.03 3.13 -16.06
N ARG A 110 1.41 3.42 -14.91
CA ARG A 110 0.47 4.54 -14.79
C ARG A 110 1.14 5.88 -15.00
N GLU A 111 2.33 6.06 -14.44
CA GLU A 111 3.15 7.28 -14.63
C GLU A 111 3.50 7.49 -16.10
N PHE A 112 3.97 6.42 -16.76
CA PHE A 112 4.28 6.43 -18.19
C PHE A 112 3.06 6.83 -19.04
N LEU A 113 1.91 6.20 -18.82
CA LEU A 113 0.68 6.49 -19.56
C LEU A 113 0.12 7.88 -19.25
N ALA A 114 0.27 8.38 -18.03
CA ALA A 114 -0.13 9.73 -17.65
C ALA A 114 0.68 10.80 -18.41
N GLY A 115 1.98 10.57 -18.65
CA GLY A 115 2.81 11.40 -19.53
C GLY A 115 2.26 11.49 -20.95
N GLY A 116 1.67 10.41 -21.48
CA GLY A 116 0.92 10.36 -22.75
C GLY A 116 -0.52 10.87 -22.67
N LYS A 117 -0.93 11.52 -21.56
CA LYS A 117 -2.30 12.05 -21.31
C LYS A 117 -3.38 10.97 -21.21
N ILE A 118 -3.02 9.71 -20.97
CA ILE A 118 -3.96 8.61 -20.88
C ILE A 118 -4.23 8.29 -19.43
N LYS A 119 -5.49 8.43 -19.04
CA LYS A 119 -5.95 8.06 -17.70
C LYS A 119 -6.61 6.69 -17.73
N LEU A 120 -5.94 5.68 -17.15
CA LEU A 120 -6.55 4.39 -16.93
C LEU A 120 -7.52 4.46 -15.73
N PRO A 121 -8.80 4.12 -15.92
CA PRO A 121 -9.76 4.15 -14.82
C PRO A 121 -9.42 3.08 -13.76
N VAL A 122 -9.61 3.44 -12.49
CA VAL A 122 -9.42 2.51 -11.37
C VAL A 122 -10.64 1.61 -11.26
N SER A 123 -10.46 0.31 -11.44
CA SER A 123 -11.55 -0.66 -11.26
C SER A 123 -11.96 -0.81 -9.79
N ASN A 124 -13.20 -1.25 -9.54
CA ASN A 124 -13.67 -1.54 -8.17
C ASN A 124 -12.85 -2.68 -7.53
N LEU A 125 -12.37 -3.64 -8.32
CA LEU A 125 -11.47 -4.70 -7.86
C LEU A 125 -10.12 -4.14 -7.40
N ALA A 126 -9.59 -3.11 -8.07
CA ALA A 126 -8.37 -2.45 -7.65
C ALA A 126 -8.53 -1.72 -6.30
N LYS A 127 -9.71 -1.19 -6.00
CA LYS A 127 -10.02 -0.61 -4.68
C LYS A 127 -10.14 -1.70 -3.62
N ALA A 128 -10.86 -2.78 -3.92
CA ALA A 128 -11.04 -3.90 -3.00
C ALA A 128 -9.71 -4.56 -2.62
N LYS A 129 -8.80 -4.77 -3.60
CA LYS A 129 -7.47 -5.32 -3.33
C LYS A 129 -6.67 -4.46 -2.37
N THR A 130 -6.69 -3.11 -2.55
CA THR A 130 -5.96 -2.19 -1.66
C THR A 130 -6.51 -2.25 -0.25
N PHE A 131 -7.83 -2.30 -0.11
CA PHE A 131 -8.49 -2.43 1.19
C PHE A 131 -8.09 -3.74 1.88
N LEU A 132 -8.17 -4.88 1.18
CA LEU A 132 -7.74 -6.18 1.72
C LEU A 132 -6.27 -6.19 2.12
N GLN A 133 -5.41 -5.58 1.31
CA GLN A 133 -3.98 -5.44 1.59
C GLN A 133 -3.71 -4.65 2.86
N MET A 134 -4.39 -3.50 3.05
CA MET A 134 -4.25 -2.69 4.26
C MET A 134 -4.73 -3.44 5.50
N PHE A 135 -5.85 -4.16 5.42
CA PHE A 135 -6.33 -5.00 6.50
C PHE A 135 -5.39 -6.17 6.82
N ALA A 136 -4.85 -6.84 5.79
CA ALA A 136 -3.88 -7.91 5.96
C ALA A 136 -2.65 -7.43 6.73
N ILE A 137 -2.03 -6.36 6.27
CA ILE A 137 -0.82 -5.78 6.90
C ILE A 137 -1.15 -5.30 8.32
N SER A 138 -2.27 -4.63 8.52
CA SER A 138 -2.71 -4.19 9.85
C SER A 138 -2.86 -5.36 10.82
N ALA A 139 -3.51 -6.45 10.41
CA ALA A 139 -3.66 -7.64 11.23
C ALA A 139 -2.32 -8.29 11.58
N LEU A 140 -1.39 -8.36 10.61
CA LEU A 140 -0.05 -8.92 10.83
C LEU A 140 0.80 -8.06 11.77
N LEU A 141 0.69 -6.73 11.71
CA LEU A 141 1.40 -5.79 12.57
C LEU A 141 0.96 -5.85 14.04
N THR A 142 -0.22 -6.40 14.34
CA THR A 142 -0.68 -6.56 15.74
C THR A 142 0.11 -7.60 16.52
N GLY A 143 0.91 -8.44 15.86
CA GLY A 143 1.82 -9.40 16.46
C GLY A 143 1.17 -10.34 17.49
N GLU A 144 1.90 -10.64 18.56
CA GLU A 144 1.39 -11.49 19.66
C GLU A 144 0.23 -10.84 20.41
N THR A 145 0.20 -9.52 20.50
CA THR A 145 -0.88 -8.79 21.18
C THR A 145 -2.20 -9.00 20.45
N GLY A 146 -2.20 -8.89 19.12
CA GLY A 146 -3.37 -9.18 18.31
C GLY A 146 -3.81 -10.63 18.39
N ASN A 147 -2.86 -11.57 18.41
CA ASN A 147 -3.14 -13.00 18.56
C ASN A 147 -3.80 -13.34 19.90
N LYS A 148 -3.50 -12.62 20.97
CA LYS A 148 -4.14 -12.78 22.29
C LYS A 148 -5.56 -12.20 22.34
N ILE A 149 -5.79 -11.11 21.62
CA ILE A 149 -7.11 -10.42 21.59
C ILE A 149 -8.06 -11.16 20.64
N ILE A 150 -7.57 -11.52 19.45
CA ILE A 150 -8.34 -12.23 18.42
C ILE A 150 -7.92 -13.70 18.48
N ASN A 151 -8.54 -14.43 19.37
CA ASN A 151 -8.35 -15.89 19.51
C ASN A 151 -9.71 -16.56 19.45
N PHE A 152 -10.18 -16.86 18.25
CA PHE A 152 -11.45 -17.51 18.01
C PHE A 152 -11.24 -18.90 17.41
N GLN A 153 -11.39 -19.94 18.22
CA GLN A 153 -11.09 -21.34 17.86
C GLN A 153 -9.64 -21.48 17.38
N ASP A 154 -9.41 -21.80 16.11
CA ASP A 154 -8.09 -21.98 15.50
C ASP A 154 -7.60 -20.74 14.74
N TYR A 155 -8.37 -19.63 14.76
CA TYR A 155 -8.06 -18.40 14.02
C TYR A 155 -7.56 -17.31 14.97
N ASN A 156 -6.33 -16.86 14.75
CA ASN A 156 -5.77 -15.69 15.40
C ASN A 156 -5.52 -14.56 14.39
N ALA A 157 -5.11 -13.39 14.88
CA ALA A 157 -4.84 -12.22 14.04
C ALA A 157 -3.84 -12.52 12.91
N GLN A 158 -2.79 -13.29 13.20
CA GLN A 158 -1.78 -13.68 12.22
C GLN A 158 -2.38 -14.57 11.12
N THR A 159 -3.15 -15.59 11.47
CA THR A 159 -3.81 -16.48 10.48
C THR A 159 -4.74 -15.70 9.57
N ILE A 160 -5.56 -14.81 10.15
CA ILE A 160 -6.45 -13.94 9.37
C ILE A 160 -5.64 -13.03 8.45
N GLY A 161 -4.57 -12.41 8.95
CA GLY A 161 -3.68 -11.55 8.19
C GLY A 161 -3.05 -12.27 7.00
N ILE A 162 -2.56 -13.50 7.17
CA ILE A 162 -1.99 -14.31 6.09
C ILE A 162 -3.04 -14.68 5.02
N ILE A 163 -4.24 -15.07 5.43
CA ILE A 163 -5.33 -15.36 4.48
C ILE A 163 -5.65 -14.11 3.65
N LEU A 164 -5.80 -12.96 4.29
CA LEU A 164 -6.07 -11.69 3.60
C LEU A 164 -4.90 -11.27 2.71
N LEU A 165 -3.66 -11.55 3.11
CA LEU A 165 -2.46 -11.27 2.31
C LEU A 165 -2.49 -12.06 0.99
N TRP A 166 -2.79 -13.36 1.03
CA TRP A 166 -2.93 -14.19 -0.15
C TRP A 166 -4.10 -13.76 -1.04
N LEU A 167 -5.26 -13.47 -0.46
CA LEU A 167 -6.40 -12.94 -1.22
C LEU A 167 -6.04 -11.63 -1.93
N SER A 168 -5.36 -10.74 -1.24
CA SER A 168 -4.85 -9.49 -1.80
C SER A 168 -3.82 -9.75 -2.92
N ALA A 169 -2.92 -10.72 -2.76
CA ALA A 169 -1.94 -11.09 -3.78
C ALA A 169 -2.61 -11.62 -5.06
N PHE A 170 -3.61 -12.49 -4.95
CA PHE A 170 -4.38 -12.99 -6.11
C PHE A 170 -5.13 -11.87 -6.84
N LEU A 171 -5.82 -11.00 -6.11
CA LEU A 171 -6.50 -9.84 -6.72
C LEU A 171 -5.50 -8.87 -7.34
N THR A 172 -4.33 -8.75 -6.75
CA THR A 172 -3.24 -7.92 -7.23
C THR A 172 -2.68 -8.44 -8.56
N LEU A 173 -2.49 -9.75 -8.72
CA LEU A 173 -2.11 -10.36 -10.00
C LEU A 173 -3.17 -10.14 -11.07
N TYR A 174 -4.41 -10.43 -10.77
CA TYR A 174 -5.52 -10.27 -11.72
C TYR A 174 -5.64 -8.83 -12.22
N THR A 175 -5.71 -7.87 -11.30
CA THR A 175 -5.82 -6.44 -11.67
C THR A 175 -4.53 -5.93 -12.34
N GLY A 176 -3.35 -6.44 -11.97
CA GLY A 176 -2.08 -6.13 -12.60
C GLY A 176 -2.03 -6.55 -14.05
N TYR A 177 -2.49 -7.75 -14.36
CA TYR A 177 -2.60 -8.26 -15.72
C TYR A 177 -3.50 -7.38 -16.60
N GLU A 178 -4.67 -6.96 -16.10
CA GLU A 178 -5.56 -6.04 -16.82
C GLU A 178 -4.88 -4.70 -17.17
N TYR A 179 -4.13 -4.14 -16.21
CA TYR A 179 -3.41 -2.88 -16.43
C TYR A 179 -2.27 -3.04 -17.44
N LEU A 180 -1.49 -4.11 -17.33
CA LEU A 180 -0.41 -4.42 -18.28
C LEU A 180 -0.92 -4.58 -19.69
N ARG A 181 -1.96 -5.38 -19.89
CA ARG A 181 -2.57 -5.60 -21.20
C ARG A 181 -3.00 -4.28 -21.85
N LYS A 182 -3.75 -3.47 -21.11
CA LYS A 182 -4.22 -2.15 -21.61
C LYS A 182 -3.05 -1.20 -21.91
N GLY A 183 -1.99 -1.23 -21.10
CA GLY A 183 -0.80 -0.42 -21.32
C GLY A 183 0.00 -0.83 -22.53
N ILE A 184 0.17 -2.13 -22.76
CA ILE A 184 0.88 -2.68 -23.94
C ILE A 184 0.08 -2.41 -25.21
N ASP A 185 -1.24 -2.70 -25.22
CA ASP A 185 -2.11 -2.44 -26.38
C ASP A 185 -2.03 -0.96 -26.82
N HIS A 186 -1.88 -0.05 -25.84
CA HIS A 186 -1.74 1.36 -26.14
C HIS A 186 -0.37 1.73 -26.70
N ALA A 187 0.73 1.23 -26.08
CA ALA A 187 2.09 1.48 -26.54
C ALA A 187 2.26 1.04 -28.01
N ILE A 188 1.75 -0.15 -28.36
CA ILE A 188 1.78 -0.66 -29.74
C ILE A 188 0.99 0.26 -30.68
N SER A 189 -0.20 0.74 -30.26
CA SER A 189 -1.03 1.61 -31.08
C SER A 189 -0.44 3.02 -31.33
N GLU A 190 0.47 3.49 -30.47
CA GLU A 190 1.23 4.72 -30.69
C GLU A 190 2.41 4.51 -31.65
N ASP A 191 3.11 3.38 -31.55
CA ASP A 191 4.22 3.05 -32.46
C ASP A 191 3.73 2.87 -33.91
N GLU A 192 2.49 2.38 -34.11
CA GLU A 192 1.89 2.25 -35.46
C GLU A 192 1.45 3.58 -36.09
N LYS A 193 1.36 4.67 -35.31
CA LYS A 193 0.96 6.00 -35.77
C LYS A 193 2.12 6.93 -36.10
N ASN A 194 3.34 6.58 -35.71
CA ASN A 194 4.59 7.30 -35.99
C ASN A 194 5.36 6.65 -37.14
#